data_ef2c465f9e2f8ad770690d212a2744eb
#
_entry.id   ef2c465f9e2f8ad770690d212a2744eb
#
_cell.length_a   1.000
_cell.length_b   1.000
_cell.length_c   1.000
_cell.angle_alpha   90.00
_cell.angle_beta   90.00
_cell.angle_gamma   90.00
#
_symmetry.space_group_name_H-M   'P 1'
#
loop_
_entity.id
_entity.type
_entity.pdbx_description
1 polymer ?
#
loop_
_entity_poly.entity_id
_entity_poly.type
_entity_poly.pdbx_seq_one_letter_code
_entity_poly.pdbx_strand_id
1 'polypeptide(L)'
;YETIEQRRIYLEKEAKIRKEQYDLEKEIEKLKNDKLQIKILSKDKELVNNTLQVVKKNKMLNGIIHKLKDINVDSFDESTKFQFNKLNKSIVREVNTDKSWKDLEKHIKNVHFDFLKRVKEKYPTISPRELDLCTYLLMNMSTKEIAEIMNISSGGVEVSRYRLRKKFGLNKKENLTGFLMSI
;
A
#
# COMPACT_ATOMS: atom_id res chain seq x y z
N TYR A 1 30.13 13.55 59.47
CA TYR A 1 30.91 12.86 58.44
C TYR A 1 30.09 11.81 57.68
N GLU A 2 28.82 11.83 57.80
CA GLU A 2 27.90 11.02 56.97
C GLU A 2 27.87 11.51 55.53
N THR A 3 28.94 11.82 54.91
CA THR A 3 28.46 12.91 54.18
C THR A 3 28.95 12.93 52.71
N ILE A 4 30.17 12.65 52.44
CA ILE A 4 30.61 12.72 51.07
C ILE A 4 30.37 11.37 50.35
N GLU A 5 30.65 10.27 51.03
CA GLU A 5 30.50 8.92 50.46
C GLU A 5 29.03 8.52 50.29
N GLN A 6 28.16 8.81 51.26
CA GLN A 6 26.73 8.57 51.13
C GLN A 6 26.10 9.44 50.06
N ARG A 7 26.51 10.70 49.94
CA ARG A 7 26.04 11.60 48.90
C ARG A 7 26.51 11.12 47.50
N ARG A 8 27.72 10.60 47.38
CA ARG A 8 28.21 10.00 46.14
C ARG A 8 27.38 8.80 45.73
N ILE A 9 27.15 7.87 46.64
CA ILE A 9 26.30 6.67 46.40
C ILE A 9 24.88 7.06 46.01
N TYR A 10 24.32 8.09 46.68
CA TYR A 10 22.99 8.60 46.34
C TYR A 10 22.94 9.17 44.93
N LEU A 11 23.89 10.00 44.54
CA LEU A 11 23.99 10.61 43.19
C LEU A 11 24.22 9.54 42.12
N GLU A 12 25.03 8.52 42.39
CA GLU A 12 25.23 7.40 41.46
C GLU A 12 23.93 6.61 41.24
N LYS A 13 23.17 6.35 42.31
CA LYS A 13 21.86 5.70 42.22
C LYS A 13 20.87 6.56 41.44
N GLU A 14 20.80 7.85 41.73
CA GLU A 14 19.91 8.77 41.02
C GLU A 14 20.26 8.85 39.53
N ALA A 15 21.54 8.93 39.19
CA ALA A 15 22.02 8.94 37.82
C ALA A 15 21.66 7.63 37.07
N LYS A 16 21.78 6.48 37.77
CA LYS A 16 21.39 5.18 37.24
C LYS A 16 19.89 5.11 36.93
N ILE A 17 19.06 5.51 37.91
CA ILE A 17 17.60 5.54 37.73
C ILE A 17 17.20 6.46 36.58
N ARG A 18 17.82 7.65 36.50
CA ARG A 18 17.54 8.60 35.41
C ARG A 18 17.91 8.02 34.04
N LYS A 19 19.04 7.29 33.96
CA LYS A 19 19.45 6.61 32.73
C LYS A 19 18.45 5.51 32.35
N GLU A 20 18.05 4.66 33.30
CA GLU A 20 17.08 3.60 33.06
C GLU A 20 15.70 4.17 32.61
N GLN A 21 15.27 5.28 33.21
CA GLN A 21 14.04 5.98 32.78
C GLN A 21 14.16 6.50 31.34
N TYR A 22 15.28 7.14 30.99
CA TYR A 22 15.53 7.63 29.63
C TYR A 22 15.55 6.52 28.58
N ASP A 23 16.21 5.40 28.90
CA ASP A 23 16.28 4.24 28.01
C ASP A 23 14.88 3.62 27.81
N LEU A 24 14.08 3.55 28.89
CA LEU A 24 12.70 3.06 28.84
C LEU A 24 11.79 3.99 28.02
N GLU A 25 11.91 5.31 28.21
CA GLU A 25 11.15 6.29 27.42
C GLU A 25 11.45 6.15 25.92
N LYS A 26 12.73 5.99 25.56
CA LYS A 26 13.14 5.73 24.16
C LYS A 26 12.54 4.45 23.60
N GLU A 27 12.51 3.39 24.39
CA GLU A 27 11.94 2.11 23.97
C GLU A 27 10.41 2.25 23.75
N ILE A 28 9.72 2.95 24.66
CA ILE A 28 8.28 3.23 24.53
C ILE A 28 8.01 4.08 23.28
N GLU A 29 8.81 5.09 23.00
CA GLU A 29 8.68 5.93 21.80
C GLU A 29 8.87 5.10 20.53
N LYS A 30 9.90 4.26 20.50
CA LYS A 30 10.13 3.34 19.39
C LYS A 30 8.94 2.40 19.16
N LEU A 31 8.44 1.76 20.21
CA LEU A 31 7.27 0.87 20.11
C LEU A 31 6.01 1.60 19.63
N LYS A 32 5.80 2.85 20.06
CA LYS A 32 4.70 3.70 19.57
C LYS A 32 4.84 3.98 18.08
N ASN A 33 6.03 4.32 17.61
CA ASN A 33 6.32 4.56 16.20
C ASN A 33 6.13 3.30 15.35
N ASP A 34 6.64 2.16 15.80
CA ASP A 34 6.46 0.87 15.11
C ASP A 34 4.97 0.51 14.98
N LYS A 35 4.21 0.68 16.08
CA LYS A 35 2.75 0.46 16.07
C LYS A 35 2.04 1.41 15.09
N LEU A 36 2.45 2.66 15.04
CA LEU A 36 1.87 3.64 14.11
C LEU A 36 2.16 3.25 12.65
N GLN A 37 3.38 2.82 12.33
CA GLN A 37 3.75 2.35 11.00
C GLN A 37 2.92 1.14 10.56
N ILE A 38 2.74 0.15 11.44
CA ILE A 38 1.88 -1.00 11.16
C ILE A 38 0.43 -0.56 10.88
N LYS A 39 -0.09 0.41 11.65
CA LYS A 39 -1.44 0.94 11.45
C LYS A 39 -1.59 1.66 10.10
N ILE A 40 -0.60 2.45 9.70
CA ILE A 40 -0.56 3.12 8.39
C ILE A 40 -0.61 2.08 7.28
N LEU A 41 0.30 1.09 7.29
CA LEU A 41 0.34 0.02 6.30
C LEU A 41 -0.99 -0.75 6.18
N SER A 42 -1.64 -1.01 7.32
CA SER A 42 -2.96 -1.67 7.34
C SER A 42 -4.05 -0.81 6.70
N LYS A 43 -4.04 0.50 6.97
CA LYS A 43 -5.01 1.44 6.37
C LYS A 43 -4.77 1.66 4.88
N ASP A 44 -3.53 1.72 4.45
CA ASP A 44 -3.20 1.80 3.03
C ASP A 44 -3.65 0.55 2.28
N LYS A 45 -3.46 -0.64 2.86
CA LYS A 45 -3.98 -1.89 2.30
C LYS A 45 -5.51 -1.88 2.17
N GLU A 46 -6.21 -1.42 3.20
CA GLU A 46 -7.68 -1.29 3.18
C GLU A 46 -8.12 -0.32 2.06
N LEU A 47 -7.45 0.82 1.93
CA LEU A 47 -7.73 1.82 0.89
C LEU A 47 -7.50 1.26 -0.51
N VAL A 48 -6.40 0.54 -0.73
CA VAL A 48 -6.09 -0.12 -2.01
C VAL A 48 -7.19 -1.13 -2.36
N ASN A 49 -7.58 -1.99 -1.41
CA ASN A 49 -8.59 -3.00 -1.65
C ASN A 49 -9.97 -2.38 -1.98
N ASN A 50 -10.36 -1.33 -1.28
CA ASN A 50 -11.61 -0.62 -1.56
C ASN A 50 -11.57 0.01 -2.96
N THR A 51 -10.45 0.62 -3.34
CA THR A 51 -10.29 1.21 -4.68
C THR A 51 -10.31 0.15 -5.77
N LEU A 52 -9.68 -1.02 -5.55
CA LEU A 52 -9.76 -2.14 -6.48
C LEU A 52 -11.20 -2.61 -6.72
N GLN A 53 -12.02 -2.66 -5.67
CA GLN A 53 -13.44 -3.02 -5.82
C GLN A 53 -14.18 -2.00 -6.67
N VAL A 54 -13.92 -0.70 -6.48
CA VAL A 54 -14.49 0.36 -7.32
C VAL A 54 -14.05 0.20 -8.78
N VAL A 55 -12.77 -0.04 -9.03
CA VAL A 55 -12.23 -0.28 -10.40
C VAL A 55 -12.89 -1.49 -11.06
N LYS A 56 -13.05 -2.61 -10.32
CA LYS A 56 -13.74 -3.81 -10.83
C LYS A 56 -15.20 -3.52 -11.17
N LYS A 57 -15.92 -2.85 -10.27
CA LYS A 57 -17.32 -2.43 -10.50
C LYS A 57 -17.43 -1.60 -11.76
N ASN A 58 -16.54 -0.62 -11.94
CA ASN A 58 -16.55 0.27 -13.08
C ASN A 58 -16.19 -0.47 -14.40
N LYS A 59 -15.25 -1.42 -14.37
CA LYS A 59 -14.95 -2.27 -15.52
C LYS A 59 -16.17 -3.10 -15.94
N MET A 60 -16.91 -3.65 -14.97
CA MET A 60 -18.14 -4.38 -15.23
C MET A 60 -19.21 -3.47 -15.83
N LEU A 61 -19.43 -2.28 -15.28
CA LEU A 61 -20.39 -1.29 -15.79
C LEU A 61 -20.02 -0.84 -17.21
N ASN A 62 -18.75 -0.61 -17.51
CA ASN A 62 -18.29 -0.31 -18.86
C ASN A 62 -18.61 -1.46 -19.84
N GLY A 63 -18.42 -2.71 -19.41
CA GLY A 63 -18.82 -3.88 -20.21
C GLY A 63 -20.32 -3.92 -20.49
N ILE A 64 -21.15 -3.52 -19.53
CA ILE A 64 -22.60 -3.39 -19.72
C ILE A 64 -22.94 -2.27 -20.71
N ILE A 65 -22.28 -1.08 -20.56
CA ILE A 65 -22.47 0.04 -21.48
C ILE A 65 -22.14 -0.37 -22.93
N HIS A 66 -21.06 -1.13 -23.14
CA HIS A 66 -20.72 -1.63 -24.48
C HIS A 66 -21.82 -2.52 -25.04
N LYS A 67 -22.33 -3.49 -24.24
CA LYS A 67 -23.41 -4.36 -24.67
C LYS A 67 -24.71 -3.61 -24.95
N LEU A 68 -25.01 -2.57 -24.16
CA LEU A 68 -26.19 -1.71 -24.39
C LEU A 68 -26.09 -0.92 -25.70
N LYS A 69 -24.87 -0.52 -26.12
CA LYS A 69 -24.66 0.16 -27.42
C LYS A 69 -24.93 -0.73 -28.63
N ASP A 70 -24.77 -2.05 -28.46
CA ASP A 70 -24.99 -3.03 -29.54
C ASP A 70 -26.49 -3.35 -29.72
N ILE A 71 -27.37 -2.84 -28.82
CA ILE A 71 -28.83 -3.04 -28.92
C ILE A 71 -29.35 -2.11 -30.00
N ASN A 72 -30.05 -2.70 -30.98
CA ASN A 72 -30.76 -1.92 -31.98
C ASN A 72 -32.02 -1.29 -31.35
N VAL A 73 -31.96 0.03 -31.11
CA VAL A 73 -33.03 0.81 -30.50
C VAL A 73 -34.03 1.35 -31.52
N ASP A 74 -33.81 1.16 -32.81
CA ASP A 74 -34.65 1.71 -33.86
C ASP A 74 -36.05 1.04 -33.87
N SER A 75 -36.13 -0.21 -33.42
CA SER A 75 -37.37 -0.98 -33.29
C SER A 75 -38.20 -0.67 -32.04
N PHE A 76 -37.69 0.19 -31.13
CA PHE A 76 -38.36 0.55 -29.90
C PHE A 76 -39.39 1.66 -30.15
N ASP A 77 -40.48 1.64 -29.37
CA ASP A 77 -41.39 2.79 -29.28
C ASP A 77 -40.73 3.97 -28.56
N GLU A 78 -41.24 5.17 -28.67
CA GLU A 78 -40.68 6.39 -28.10
C GLU A 78 -40.59 6.33 -26.56
N SER A 79 -41.50 5.69 -25.87
CA SER A 79 -41.50 5.52 -24.42
C SER A 79 -40.34 4.61 -23.99
N THR A 80 -40.15 3.49 -24.69
CA THR A 80 -39.06 2.53 -24.43
C THR A 80 -37.71 3.14 -24.76
N LYS A 81 -37.58 3.89 -25.86
CA LYS A 81 -36.35 4.64 -26.19
C LYS A 81 -35.97 5.64 -25.09
N PHE A 82 -36.97 6.38 -24.58
CA PHE A 82 -36.75 7.33 -23.50
C PHE A 82 -36.20 6.65 -22.22
N GLN A 83 -36.85 5.55 -21.82
CA GLN A 83 -36.44 4.78 -20.64
C GLN A 83 -35.03 4.17 -20.81
N PHE A 84 -34.75 3.59 -21.98
CA PHE A 84 -33.44 3.04 -22.33
C PHE A 84 -32.35 4.10 -22.25
N ASN A 85 -32.58 5.27 -22.85
CA ASN A 85 -31.62 6.37 -22.82
C ASN A 85 -31.37 6.92 -21.41
N LYS A 86 -32.44 6.96 -20.58
CA LYS A 86 -32.38 7.37 -19.18
C LYS A 86 -31.52 6.39 -18.38
N LEU A 87 -31.71 5.07 -18.56
CA LEU A 87 -30.95 4.01 -17.92
C LEU A 87 -29.46 4.09 -18.34
N ASN A 88 -29.18 4.20 -19.64
CA ASN A 88 -27.81 4.29 -20.15
C ASN A 88 -27.07 5.51 -19.59
N LYS A 89 -27.73 6.68 -19.56
CA LYS A 89 -27.17 7.90 -18.94
C LYS A 89 -26.90 7.72 -17.44
N SER A 90 -27.76 7.00 -16.74
CA SER A 90 -27.58 6.70 -15.31
C SER A 90 -26.32 5.85 -15.07
N ILE A 91 -26.14 4.78 -15.85
CA ILE A 91 -24.97 3.90 -15.73
C ILE A 91 -23.66 4.65 -16.06
N VAL A 92 -23.68 5.47 -17.12
CA VAL A 92 -22.50 6.27 -17.50
C VAL A 92 -22.08 7.25 -16.39
N ARG A 93 -23.03 7.81 -15.65
CA ARG A 93 -22.73 8.71 -14.52
C ARG A 93 -22.06 8.00 -13.35
N GLU A 94 -22.38 6.72 -13.13
CA GLU A 94 -21.78 5.91 -12.07
C GLU A 94 -20.33 5.47 -12.38
N VAL A 95 -19.91 5.54 -13.65
CA VAL A 95 -18.57 5.12 -14.08
C VAL A 95 -17.58 6.26 -13.94
N ASN A 96 -16.93 6.36 -12.80
CA ASN A 96 -15.88 7.36 -12.54
C ASN A 96 -14.54 6.70 -12.16
N THR A 97 -13.92 6.01 -13.12
CA THR A 97 -12.87 5.02 -12.84
C THR A 97 -11.45 5.57 -12.78
N ASP A 98 -11.08 6.43 -13.73
CA ASP A 98 -9.67 6.76 -13.96
C ASP A 98 -9.08 7.67 -12.89
N LYS A 99 -9.91 8.51 -12.29
CA LYS A 99 -9.46 9.49 -11.30
C LYS A 99 -9.12 8.83 -9.95
N SER A 100 -9.99 7.94 -9.48
CA SER A 100 -9.83 7.29 -8.17
C SER A 100 -8.55 6.46 -8.08
N TRP A 101 -8.16 5.76 -9.16
CA TRP A 101 -6.93 4.98 -9.18
C TRP A 101 -5.67 5.86 -9.17
N LYS A 102 -5.65 6.92 -9.99
CA LYS A 102 -4.53 7.87 -10.03
C LYS A 102 -4.34 8.60 -8.71
N ASP A 103 -5.45 8.98 -8.07
CA ASP A 103 -5.41 9.64 -6.77
C ASP A 103 -4.88 8.69 -5.68
N LEU A 104 -5.27 7.41 -5.72
CA LEU A 104 -4.74 6.38 -4.82
C LEU A 104 -3.23 6.15 -5.06
N GLU A 105 -2.80 5.98 -6.30
CA GLU A 105 -1.39 5.79 -6.64
C GLU A 105 -0.52 6.95 -6.12
N LYS A 106 -1.00 8.17 -6.29
CA LYS A 106 -0.35 9.37 -5.77
C LYS A 106 -0.29 9.37 -4.24
N HIS A 107 -1.39 9.00 -3.58
CA HIS A 107 -1.44 8.89 -2.12
C HIS A 107 -0.40 7.88 -1.60
N ILE A 108 -0.38 6.67 -2.16
CA ILE A 108 0.57 5.61 -1.77
C ILE A 108 2.02 6.09 -1.94
N LYS A 109 2.34 6.72 -3.08
CA LYS A 109 3.68 7.26 -3.34
C LYS A 109 4.08 8.35 -2.35
N ASN A 110 3.14 9.19 -1.93
CA ASN A 110 3.41 10.24 -0.95
C ASN A 110 3.63 9.66 0.45
N VAL A 111 2.79 8.74 0.90
CA VAL A 111 2.89 8.13 2.24
C VAL A 111 4.17 7.31 2.38
N HIS A 112 4.59 6.61 1.33
CA HIS A 112 5.78 5.76 1.33
C HIS A 112 7.01 6.41 0.67
N PHE A 113 7.01 7.74 0.52
CA PHE A 113 8.06 8.47 -0.20
C PHE A 113 9.46 8.18 0.35
N ASP A 114 9.66 8.25 1.66
CA ASP A 114 10.96 8.03 2.29
C ASP A 114 11.46 6.59 2.10
N PHE A 115 10.56 5.61 2.20
CA PHE A 115 10.87 4.22 1.92
C PHE A 115 11.30 4.03 0.46
N LEU A 116 10.51 4.54 -0.49
CA LEU A 116 10.81 4.44 -1.92
C LEU A 116 12.14 5.11 -2.27
N LYS A 117 12.42 6.25 -1.64
CA LYS A 117 13.69 6.98 -1.79
C LYS A 117 14.87 6.13 -1.31
N ARG A 118 14.80 5.57 -0.08
CA ARG A 118 15.86 4.69 0.46
C ARG A 118 16.10 3.47 -0.41
N VAL A 119 15.04 2.81 -0.88
CA VAL A 119 15.17 1.66 -1.79
C VAL A 119 15.86 2.05 -3.08
N LYS A 120 15.51 3.20 -3.68
CA LYS A 120 16.11 3.67 -4.94
C LYS A 120 17.56 4.09 -4.77
N GLU A 121 17.93 4.72 -3.65
CA GLU A 121 19.31 5.09 -3.33
C GLU A 121 20.18 3.85 -3.15
N LYS A 122 19.68 2.84 -2.45
CA LYS A 122 20.43 1.60 -2.20
C LYS A 122 20.51 0.68 -3.43
N TYR A 123 19.50 0.74 -4.29
CA TYR A 123 19.37 -0.08 -5.51
C TYR A 123 19.02 0.78 -6.73
N PRO A 124 19.98 1.55 -7.29
CA PRO A 124 19.72 2.50 -8.37
C PRO A 124 19.13 1.89 -9.65
N THR A 125 19.38 0.60 -9.88
CA THR A 125 18.89 -0.13 -11.06
C THR A 125 17.44 -0.60 -10.93
N ILE A 126 16.76 -0.33 -9.80
CA ILE A 126 15.38 -0.73 -9.60
C ILE A 126 14.45 0.07 -10.52
N SER A 127 13.56 -0.62 -11.22
CA SER A 127 12.59 0.01 -12.11
C SER A 127 11.39 0.54 -11.33
N PRO A 128 10.61 1.51 -11.90
CA PRO A 128 9.38 1.99 -11.28
C PRO A 128 8.39 0.86 -10.94
N ARG A 129 8.20 -0.11 -11.82
CA ARG A 129 7.33 -1.28 -11.57
C ARG A 129 7.82 -2.16 -10.41
N GLU A 130 9.13 -2.30 -10.25
CA GLU A 130 9.71 -3.03 -9.11
C GLU A 130 9.55 -2.26 -7.81
N LEU A 131 9.60 -0.92 -7.84
CA LEU A 131 9.29 -0.07 -6.68
C LEU A 131 7.83 -0.19 -6.27
N ASP A 132 6.90 -0.18 -7.23
CA ASP A 132 5.48 -0.42 -6.96
C ASP A 132 5.28 -1.79 -6.29
N LEU A 133 5.95 -2.84 -6.80
CA LEU A 133 5.92 -4.17 -6.19
C LEU A 133 6.46 -4.16 -4.75
N CYS A 134 7.56 -3.45 -4.47
CA CYS A 134 8.08 -3.30 -3.11
C CYS A 134 7.04 -2.70 -2.17
N THR A 135 6.32 -1.67 -2.62
CA THR A 135 5.28 -1.01 -1.83
C THR A 135 4.12 -1.96 -1.53
N TYR A 136 3.64 -2.71 -2.54
CA TYR A 136 2.55 -3.68 -2.33
C TYR A 136 2.97 -4.83 -1.40
N LEU A 137 4.23 -5.27 -1.47
CA LEU A 137 4.79 -6.27 -0.55
C LEU A 137 4.90 -5.72 0.88
N LEU A 138 5.32 -4.47 1.04
CA LEU A 138 5.39 -3.80 2.34
C LEU A 138 4.00 -3.71 3.00
N MET A 139 2.95 -3.43 2.23
CA MET A 139 1.56 -3.46 2.67
C MET A 139 1.02 -4.89 2.91
N ASN A 140 1.87 -5.91 2.79
CA ASN A 140 1.50 -7.32 2.96
C ASN A 140 0.32 -7.76 2.09
N MET A 141 0.32 -7.33 0.82
CA MET A 141 -0.69 -7.73 -0.15
C MET A 141 -0.42 -9.13 -0.68
N SER A 142 -1.50 -9.89 -0.90
CA SER A 142 -1.43 -11.24 -1.46
C SER A 142 -1.01 -11.21 -2.93
N THR A 143 -0.49 -12.34 -3.43
CA THR A 143 -0.14 -12.50 -4.86
C THR A 143 -1.31 -12.19 -5.79
N LYS A 144 -2.55 -12.55 -5.40
CA LYS A 144 -3.75 -12.26 -6.19
C LYS A 144 -4.06 -10.76 -6.26
N GLU A 145 -4.02 -10.06 -5.13
CA GLU A 145 -4.23 -8.61 -5.06
C GLU A 145 -3.17 -7.87 -5.90
N ILE A 146 -1.89 -8.24 -5.76
CA ILE A 146 -0.80 -7.65 -6.55
C ILE A 146 -0.99 -7.91 -8.05
N ALA A 147 -1.38 -9.13 -8.43
CA ALA A 147 -1.63 -9.50 -9.83
C ALA A 147 -2.72 -8.62 -10.46
N GLU A 148 -3.79 -8.37 -9.71
CA GLU A 148 -4.89 -7.50 -10.16
C GLU A 148 -4.43 -6.04 -10.32
N ILE A 149 -3.71 -5.49 -9.33
CA ILE A 149 -3.23 -4.10 -9.36
C ILE A 149 -2.26 -3.89 -10.52
N MET A 150 -1.29 -4.79 -10.66
CA MET A 150 -0.26 -4.69 -11.69
C MET A 150 -0.74 -5.12 -13.08
N ASN A 151 -1.98 -5.62 -13.19
CA ASN A 151 -2.58 -6.19 -14.40
C ASN A 151 -1.70 -7.26 -15.05
N ILE A 152 -1.25 -8.23 -14.25
CA ILE A 152 -0.46 -9.39 -14.66
C ILE A 152 -1.03 -10.66 -14.03
N SER A 153 -0.56 -11.84 -14.50
CA SER A 153 -0.94 -13.11 -13.87
C SER A 153 -0.27 -13.29 -12.50
N SER A 154 -0.84 -14.15 -11.66
CA SER A 154 -0.22 -14.54 -10.39
C SER A 154 1.19 -15.13 -10.59
N GLY A 155 1.41 -15.92 -11.67
CA GLY A 155 2.74 -16.38 -12.06
C GLY A 155 3.69 -15.25 -12.43
N GLY A 156 3.19 -14.17 -13.07
CA GLY A 156 3.95 -12.96 -13.37
C GLY A 156 4.42 -12.24 -12.11
N VAL A 157 3.60 -12.22 -11.05
CA VAL A 157 3.99 -11.68 -9.75
C VAL A 157 5.13 -12.50 -9.13
N GLU A 158 5.06 -13.83 -9.17
CA GLU A 158 6.11 -14.70 -8.63
C GLU A 158 7.44 -14.53 -9.39
N VAL A 159 7.40 -14.39 -10.71
CA VAL A 159 8.59 -14.08 -11.53
C VAL A 159 9.16 -12.70 -11.12
N SER A 160 8.31 -11.72 -10.91
CA SER A 160 8.73 -10.37 -10.47
C SER A 160 9.35 -10.40 -9.07
N ARG A 161 8.79 -11.15 -8.13
CA ARG A 161 9.37 -11.40 -6.80
C ARG A 161 10.74 -12.08 -6.88
N TYR A 162 10.87 -13.06 -7.76
CA TYR A 162 12.15 -13.74 -7.96
C TYR A 162 13.24 -12.79 -8.48
N ARG A 163 12.91 -11.97 -9.49
CA ARG A 163 13.83 -10.95 -10.03
C ARG A 163 14.22 -9.93 -8.97
N LEU A 164 13.26 -9.50 -8.17
CA LEU A 164 13.48 -8.55 -7.08
C LEU A 164 14.42 -9.13 -6.01
N ARG A 165 14.23 -10.42 -5.62
CA ARG A 165 15.15 -11.14 -4.72
C ARG A 165 16.58 -11.16 -5.25
N LYS A 166 16.75 -11.48 -6.53
CA LYS A 166 18.08 -11.47 -7.18
C LYS A 166 18.72 -10.08 -7.11
N LYS A 167 17.94 -9.04 -7.38
CA LYS A 167 18.42 -7.66 -7.36
C LYS A 167 18.86 -7.22 -5.95
N PHE A 168 18.19 -7.70 -4.92
CA PHE A 168 18.54 -7.46 -3.52
C PHE A 168 19.61 -8.40 -2.96
N GLY A 169 20.05 -9.38 -3.73
CA GLY A 169 21.02 -10.38 -3.26
C GLY A 169 20.46 -11.39 -2.26
N LEU A 170 19.12 -11.56 -2.22
CA LEU A 170 18.45 -12.43 -1.27
C LEU A 170 18.38 -13.88 -1.77
N ASN A 171 18.58 -14.84 -0.86
CA ASN A 171 18.37 -16.26 -1.07
C ASN A 171 16.89 -16.63 -1.06
N LYS A 172 16.53 -17.82 -1.60
CA LYS A 172 15.13 -18.30 -1.66
C LYS A 172 14.45 -18.40 -0.27
N LYS A 173 15.22 -18.64 0.79
CA LYS A 173 14.71 -18.83 2.16
C LYS A 173 14.50 -17.52 2.93
N GLU A 174 15.09 -16.42 2.48
CA GLU A 174 14.98 -15.13 3.18
C GLU A 174 13.62 -14.49 2.91
N ASN A 175 13.05 -13.85 3.93
CA ASN A 175 11.74 -13.20 3.80
C ASN A 175 11.88 -11.84 3.10
N LEU A 176 11.38 -11.75 1.85
CA LEU A 176 11.44 -10.52 1.05
C LEU A 176 10.70 -9.35 1.72
N THR A 177 9.53 -9.58 2.31
CA THR A 177 8.78 -8.53 3.01
C THR A 177 9.51 -8.08 4.28
N GLY A 178 10.06 -9.03 5.06
CA GLY A 178 10.87 -8.71 6.23
C GLY A 178 12.12 -7.90 5.87
N PHE A 179 12.78 -8.24 4.75
CA PHE A 179 13.90 -7.47 4.23
C PHE A 179 13.51 -6.03 3.86
N LEU A 180 12.37 -5.85 3.16
CA LEU A 180 11.87 -4.51 2.81
C LEU A 180 11.55 -3.67 4.04
N MET A 181 11.02 -4.28 5.11
CA MET A 181 10.78 -3.59 6.38
C MET A 181 12.06 -3.16 7.11
N SER A 182 13.20 -3.74 6.78
CA SER A 182 14.50 -3.40 7.37
C SER A 182 15.28 -2.31 6.59
N ILE A 183 14.77 -1.89 5.44
CA ILE A 183 15.34 -0.79 4.65
C ILE A 183 14.86 0.54 5.18
#